data_46dc3e4a1719800d2588a9e7c4387ba0
#
_entry.id   46dc3e4a1719800d2588a9e7c4387ba0
#
_cell.length_a   1.000
_cell.length_b   1.000
_cell.length_c   1.000
_cell.angle_alpha   90.00
_cell.angle_beta   90.00
_cell.angle_gamma   90.00
#
_symmetry.space_group_name_H-M   'P 1'
#
loop_
_entity.id
_entity.type
_entity.pdbx_description
1 polymer ?
#
loop_
_entity_poly.entity_id
_entity_poly.type
_entity_poly.pdbx_seq_one_letter_code
_entity_poly.pdbx_strand_id
1 'polypeptide(L)'
;MKLSRERVIQLSHLILRYIEDDEGVEYFDEPQELRQRIMKLIEGEMKADEMIDALVRRKIESQKRTIVEGSDEWDVLYRKYYEEEQARHRKVMP
;
A
#
# COMPACT_ATOMS: atom_id res chain seq x y z
N MET A 1 -3.31 8.39 3.68
CA MET A 1 -2.34 7.95 4.69
C MET A 1 -0.93 8.19 4.18
N LYS A 2 -0.12 8.88 4.98
CA LYS A 2 1.27 9.12 4.60
C LYS A 2 2.06 7.83 4.80
N LEU A 3 3.00 7.56 3.90
CA LEU A 3 3.90 6.44 4.06
C LEU A 3 4.74 6.63 5.32
N SER A 4 4.66 5.68 6.24
CA SER A 4 5.53 5.65 7.40
C SER A 4 6.95 5.26 6.97
N ARG A 5 7.94 5.56 7.82
CA ARG A 5 9.31 5.14 7.57
C ARG A 5 9.42 3.62 7.42
N GLU A 6 8.69 2.89 8.26
CA GLU A 6 8.65 1.42 8.18
C GLU A 6 8.09 0.94 6.84
N ARG A 7 7.05 1.61 6.33
CA ARG A 7 6.45 1.26 5.05
C ARG A 7 7.43 1.51 3.90
N VAL A 8 8.16 2.62 3.94
CA VAL A 8 9.19 2.93 2.95
C VAL A 8 10.28 1.87 2.95
N ILE A 9 10.73 1.44 4.12
CA ILE A 9 11.72 0.37 4.26
C ILE A 9 11.20 -0.94 3.68
N GLN A 10 9.96 -1.31 4.00
CA GLN A 10 9.33 -2.51 3.46
C GLN A 10 9.24 -2.46 1.94
N LEU A 11 8.85 -1.31 1.38
CA LEU A 11 8.78 -1.12 -0.07
C LEU A 11 10.15 -1.24 -0.71
N SER A 12 11.19 -0.70 -0.06
CA SER A 12 12.56 -0.83 -0.55
C SER A 12 12.99 -2.28 -0.64
N HIS A 13 12.68 -3.08 0.38
CA HIS A 13 12.98 -4.51 0.36
C HIS A 13 12.20 -5.27 -0.70
N LEU A 14 10.93 -4.95 -0.89
CA LEU A 14 10.10 -5.54 -1.94
C LEU A 14 10.65 -5.23 -3.32
N ILE A 15 11.08 -4.00 -3.53
CA ILE A 15 11.65 -3.56 -4.80
C ILE A 15 12.95 -4.31 -5.07
N LEU A 16 13.83 -4.41 -4.08
CA LEU A 16 15.08 -5.16 -4.22
C LEU A 16 14.82 -6.62 -4.54
N ARG A 17 13.88 -7.24 -3.84
CA ARG A 17 13.51 -8.64 -4.09
C ARG A 17 12.94 -8.81 -5.49
N TYR A 18 12.09 -7.89 -5.93
CA TYR A 18 11.52 -7.90 -7.26
C TYR A 18 12.63 -7.83 -8.32
N ILE A 19 13.60 -6.95 -8.12
CA ILE A 19 14.74 -6.80 -9.02
C ILE A 19 15.59 -8.07 -9.06
N GLU A 20 15.87 -8.66 -7.91
CA GLU A 20 16.69 -9.88 -7.82
C GLU A 20 16.02 -11.10 -8.46
N ASP A 21 14.69 -11.20 -8.31
CA ASP A 21 13.92 -12.34 -8.81
C ASP A 21 13.48 -12.18 -10.27
N ASP A 22 13.52 -10.98 -10.79
CA ASP A 22 13.07 -10.70 -12.15
C ASP A 22 14.22 -10.86 -13.14
N GLU A 23 14.18 -11.95 -13.91
CA GLU A 23 15.14 -12.20 -14.96
C GLU A 23 15.17 -11.09 -16.03
N GLY A 24 14.07 -10.33 -16.15
CA GLY A 24 13.98 -9.20 -17.06
C GLY A 24 14.91 -8.04 -16.73
N VAL A 25 15.42 -7.98 -15.49
CA VAL A 25 16.36 -6.94 -15.09
C VAL A 25 17.64 -6.96 -15.92
N GLU A 26 18.07 -8.13 -16.35
CA GLU A 26 19.26 -8.28 -17.18
C GLU A 26 19.13 -7.62 -18.55
N TYR A 27 17.89 -7.37 -18.99
CA TYR A 27 17.61 -6.74 -20.27
C TYR A 27 17.51 -5.22 -20.21
N PHE A 28 17.62 -4.65 -19.00
CA PHE A 28 17.63 -3.20 -18.87
C PHE A 28 19.06 -2.68 -19.09
N ASP A 29 19.29 -2.22 -20.31
CA ASP A 29 20.61 -1.70 -20.69
C ASP A 29 20.88 -0.34 -20.06
N GLU A 30 19.83 0.40 -19.68
CA GLU A 30 19.97 1.73 -19.12
C GLU A 30 19.46 1.80 -17.67
N PRO A 31 20.28 2.34 -16.74
CA PRO A 31 19.85 2.54 -15.35
C PRO A 31 18.61 3.41 -15.22
N GLN A 32 18.37 4.30 -16.18
CA GLN A 32 17.23 5.21 -16.15
C GLN A 32 15.90 4.46 -16.31
N GLU A 33 15.85 3.45 -17.17
CA GLU A 33 14.66 2.62 -17.34
C GLU A 33 14.31 1.86 -16.06
N LEU A 34 15.32 1.32 -15.40
CA LEU A 34 15.15 0.64 -14.13
C LEU A 34 14.61 1.59 -13.07
N ARG A 35 15.17 2.79 -13.00
CA ARG A 35 14.73 3.82 -12.06
C ARG A 35 13.27 4.20 -12.29
N GLN A 36 12.86 4.39 -13.55
CA GLN A 36 11.49 4.71 -13.88
C GLN A 36 10.53 3.59 -13.48
N ARG A 37 10.93 2.35 -13.65
CA ARG A 37 10.13 1.21 -13.26
C ARG A 37 9.94 1.13 -11.75
N ILE A 38 11.00 1.38 -11.00
CA ILE A 38 10.95 1.45 -9.54
C ILE A 38 9.99 2.56 -9.10
N MET A 39 10.07 3.74 -9.71
CA MET A 39 9.19 4.85 -9.39
C MET A 39 7.72 4.51 -9.66
N LYS A 40 7.42 3.85 -10.76
CA LYS A 40 6.05 3.41 -11.08
C LYS A 40 5.52 2.42 -10.06
N LEU A 41 6.36 1.51 -9.59
CA LEU A 41 5.96 0.56 -8.55
C LEU A 41 5.62 1.27 -7.25
N ILE A 42 6.44 2.23 -6.84
CA ILE A 42 6.20 3.01 -5.63
C ILE A 42 4.91 3.82 -5.76
N GLU A 43 4.70 4.50 -6.89
CA GLU A 43 3.50 5.29 -7.14
C GLU A 43 2.25 4.42 -7.12
N GLY A 44 2.32 3.23 -7.71
CA GLY A 44 1.20 2.28 -7.70
C GLY A 44 0.84 1.84 -6.29
N GLU A 45 1.83 1.55 -5.46
CA GLU A 45 1.60 1.17 -4.06
C GLU A 45 1.04 2.34 -3.24
N MET A 46 1.52 3.56 -3.48
CA MET A 46 0.99 4.74 -2.81
C MET A 46 -0.48 4.99 -3.14
N LYS A 47 -0.84 4.87 -4.41
CA LYS A 47 -2.23 5.02 -4.85
C LYS A 47 -3.14 3.95 -4.26
N ALA A 48 -2.67 2.70 -4.22
CA ALA A 48 -3.41 1.60 -3.64
C ALA A 48 -3.64 1.84 -2.14
N ASP A 49 -2.64 2.31 -1.42
CA ASP A 49 -2.73 2.62 -0.01
C ASP A 49 -3.72 3.76 0.26
N GLU A 50 -3.69 4.81 -0.55
CA GLU A 50 -4.63 5.93 -0.45
C GLU A 50 -6.08 5.48 -0.68
N MET A 51 -6.30 4.61 -1.66
CA MET A 51 -7.62 4.05 -1.94
C MET A 51 -8.14 3.23 -0.76
N ILE A 52 -7.29 2.38 -0.19
CA ILE A 52 -7.64 1.56 0.96
C ILE A 52 -7.97 2.45 2.16
N ASP A 53 -7.15 3.45 2.42
CA ASP A 53 -7.39 4.40 3.50
C ASP A 53 -8.75 5.10 3.36
N ALA A 54 -9.07 5.59 2.17
CA ALA A 54 -10.35 6.24 1.90
C ALA A 54 -11.54 5.31 2.12
N LEU A 55 -11.44 4.07 1.67
CA LEU A 55 -12.49 3.06 1.86
C LEU A 55 -12.69 2.74 3.34
N VAL A 56 -11.61 2.58 4.08
CA VAL A 56 -11.66 2.27 5.51
C VAL A 56 -12.31 3.42 6.29
N ARG A 57 -11.91 4.66 6.01
CA ARG A 57 -12.49 5.84 6.67
C ARG A 57 -13.98 5.96 6.37
N ARG A 58 -14.38 5.72 5.14
CA ARG A 58 -15.79 5.74 4.75
C ARG A 58 -16.59 4.66 5.47
N LYS A 59 -15.99 3.48 5.64
CA LYS A 59 -16.62 2.38 6.35
C LYS A 59 -16.85 2.70 7.83
N ILE A 60 -15.88 3.35 8.47
CA ILE A 60 -16.02 3.81 9.85
C ILE A 60 -17.11 4.88 9.97
N GLU A 61 -17.14 5.85 9.04
CA GLU A 61 -18.12 6.92 9.02
C GLU A 61 -19.55 6.39 8.80
N SER A 62 -19.71 5.26 8.15
CA SER A 62 -21.02 4.66 7.90
C SER A 62 -21.62 3.98 9.11
N GLN A 63 -20.92 3.88 10.21
CA GLN A 63 -21.45 3.29 11.45
C GLN A 63 -22.57 4.14 11.99
N LYS A 64 -23.56 3.49 12.65
CA LYS A 64 -24.76 4.15 13.17
C LYS A 64 -24.46 5.16 14.29
N ARG A 65 -23.34 5.01 14.98
CA ARG A 65 -22.91 5.91 16.02
C ARG A 65 -21.63 6.64 15.58
N THR A 66 -21.45 7.82 16.14
CA THR A 66 -20.25 8.59 15.85
C THR A 66 -19.06 7.99 16.58
N ILE A 67 -18.00 7.66 15.81
CA ILE A 67 -16.73 7.15 16.34
C ILE A 67 -15.68 8.23 16.13
N VAL A 68 -15.10 8.70 17.23
CA VAL A 68 -14.14 9.80 17.18
C VAL A 68 -12.83 9.33 16.59
N GLU A 69 -12.34 10.01 15.56
CA GLU A 69 -11.06 9.74 14.95
C GLU A 69 -9.94 9.84 15.99
N GLY A 70 -9.06 8.85 16.02
CA GLY A 70 -7.96 8.77 16.98
C GLY A 70 -8.33 8.15 18.31
N SER A 71 -9.61 7.80 18.54
CA SER A 71 -10.00 7.04 19.73
C SER A 71 -9.53 5.59 19.62
N ASP A 72 -9.48 4.88 20.74
CA ASP A 72 -9.08 3.47 20.75
C ASP A 72 -10.00 2.63 19.88
N GLU A 73 -11.30 2.90 19.96
CA GLU A 73 -12.29 2.20 19.14
C GLU A 73 -12.06 2.45 17.64
N TRP A 74 -11.78 3.70 17.28
CA TRP A 74 -11.49 4.07 15.90
C TRP A 74 -10.26 3.33 15.39
N ASP A 75 -9.20 3.28 16.19
CA ASP A 75 -7.94 2.62 15.83
C ASP A 75 -8.13 1.12 15.61
N VAL A 76 -8.92 0.47 16.45
CA VAL A 76 -9.24 -0.97 16.30
C VAL A 76 -10.02 -1.21 15.02
N LEU A 77 -11.04 -0.40 14.74
CA LEU A 77 -11.85 -0.52 13.54
C LEU A 77 -11.03 -0.21 12.28
N TYR A 78 -10.20 0.81 12.33
CA TYR A 78 -9.34 1.16 11.21
C TYR A 78 -8.43 0.00 10.83
N ARG A 79 -7.75 -0.58 11.80
CA ARG A 79 -6.86 -1.73 11.57
C ARG A 79 -7.61 -2.92 10.98
N LYS A 80 -8.76 -3.25 11.55
CA LYS A 80 -9.59 -4.37 11.09
C LYS A 80 -10.02 -4.17 9.64
N TYR A 81 -10.59 -3.01 9.33
CA TYR A 81 -11.09 -2.73 7.99
C TYR A 81 -9.94 -2.58 6.98
N TYR A 82 -8.82 -2.03 7.42
CA TYR A 82 -7.63 -1.94 6.56
C TYR A 82 -7.14 -3.32 6.14
N GLU A 83 -7.03 -4.23 7.08
CA GLU A 83 -6.62 -5.62 6.79
C GLU A 83 -7.59 -6.32 5.85
N GLU A 84 -8.89 -6.11 6.05
CA GLU A 84 -9.92 -6.67 5.16
C GLU A 84 -9.80 -6.14 3.74
N GLU A 85 -9.65 -4.84 3.57
CA GLU A 85 -9.52 -4.22 2.26
C GLU A 85 -8.20 -4.60 1.58
N GLN A 86 -7.13 -4.68 2.34
CA GLN A 86 -5.83 -5.10 1.82
C GLN A 86 -5.87 -6.54 1.31
N ALA A 87 -6.51 -7.43 2.05
CA ALA A 87 -6.68 -8.83 1.63
C ALA A 87 -7.51 -8.92 0.36
N ARG A 88 -8.56 -8.11 0.25
CA ARG A 88 -9.42 -8.05 -0.94
C ARG A 88 -8.64 -7.55 -2.15
N HIS A 89 -7.81 -6.52 -1.97
CA HIS A 89 -6.95 -5.97 -3.01
C HIS A 89 -5.97 -7.02 -3.54
N ARG A 90 -5.36 -7.80 -2.65
CA ARG A 90 -4.43 -8.87 -3.03
C ARG A 90 -5.08 -9.96 -3.85
N LYS A 91 -6.36 -10.26 -3.60
CA LYS A 91 -7.10 -11.28 -4.35
C LYS A 91 -7.39 -10.84 -5.79
N VAL A 92 -7.57 -9.55 -6.01
CA VAL A 92 -7.87 -8.99 -7.32
C VAL A 92 -6.62 -8.86 -8.18
N MET A 93 -5.47 -8.64 -7.56
CA MET A 93 -4.19 -8.53 -8.27
C MET A 93 -3.61 -9.91 -8.55
N PRO A 94 -3.32 -10.20 -9.82
CA PRO A 94 -2.68 -11.46 -10.20
C PRO A 94 -1.26 -11.58 -9.64
#